data_78048b9bdab962fde09de909240df208
#
_entry.id   78048b9bdab962fde09de909240df208
#
_cell.length_a   1.000
_cell.length_b   1.000
_cell.length_c   1.000
_cell.angle_alpha   90.00
_cell.angle_beta   90.00
_cell.angle_gamma   90.00
#
_symmetry.space_group_name_H-M   'P 1'
#
loop_
_entity.id
_entity.type
_entity.pdbx_description
1 polymer ?
#
loop_
_entity_poly.entity_id
_entity_poly.type
_entity_poly.pdbx_seq_one_letter_code
_entity_poly.pdbx_strand_id
1 'polypeptide(L)'
;MRHWRRVFAHVAMISARDLLRTPMTTISMATVFVVFLAIQLLLQWSVESQGGDVDLLGADLGIVFMAGCCAVALVGTSVPLVAMRERGTLRAFATVPMPRSAFLLGMLPVRVAIVLLEMAVVLVVAGARGHLDGAPLARFAATATIGAAMLFAVALLVASRGRSAEATQQSMAMVSILVVFASGGLVPDEIVPGWAVAAMRALPTTWFAEAAAADLAGDPAFAPVPVLWAGMALVAVAASATAVRRFDWDSRGRARRPNEREKTHA
;
A
#
# COMPACT_ATOMS: atom_id res chain seq x y z
N MET A 1 23.88 14.74 7.72
CA MET A 1 23.49 13.31 7.72
C MET A 1 23.22 12.74 9.13
N ARG A 2 24.02 13.02 10.15
CA ARG A 2 23.80 12.48 11.52
C ARG A 2 22.47 12.91 12.15
N HIS A 3 22.03 14.14 11.95
CA HIS A 3 20.74 14.64 12.47
C HIS A 3 19.56 13.92 11.82
N TRP A 4 19.54 13.74 10.50
CA TRP A 4 18.51 13.03 9.76
C TRP A 4 18.33 11.58 10.29
N ARG A 5 19.46 10.84 10.45
CA ARG A 5 19.41 9.45 10.96
C ARG A 5 18.87 9.35 12.38
N ARG A 6 19.18 10.32 13.27
CA ARG A 6 18.64 10.34 14.63
C ARG A 6 17.13 10.58 14.63
N VAL A 7 16.66 11.55 13.86
CA VAL A 7 15.23 11.84 13.72
C VAL A 7 14.49 10.63 13.18
N PHE A 8 14.99 10.04 12.10
CA PHE A 8 14.43 8.81 11.51
C PHE A 8 14.29 7.70 12.56
N ALA A 9 15.37 7.38 13.29
CA ALA A 9 15.38 6.31 14.28
C ALA A 9 14.39 6.57 15.43
N HIS A 10 14.28 7.82 15.92
CA HIS A 10 13.31 8.18 16.95
C HIS A 10 11.87 8.05 16.48
N VAL A 11 11.56 8.54 15.27
CA VAL A 11 10.22 8.41 14.72
C VAL A 11 9.87 6.93 14.47
N ALA A 12 10.79 6.14 13.96
CA ALA A 12 10.59 4.70 13.75
C ALA A 12 10.31 3.99 15.09
N MET A 13 11.05 4.30 16.14
CA MET A 13 10.84 3.73 17.48
C MET A 13 9.49 4.14 18.07
N ILE A 14 9.08 5.41 17.93
CA ILE A 14 7.78 5.89 18.41
C ILE A 14 6.66 5.18 17.64
N SER A 15 6.77 5.10 16.30
CA SER A 15 5.79 4.40 15.47
C SER A 15 5.67 2.92 15.82
N ALA A 16 6.78 2.25 16.12
CA ALA A 16 6.79 0.86 16.57
C ALA A 16 6.06 0.69 17.90
N ARG A 17 6.36 1.54 18.87
CA ARG A 17 5.71 1.50 20.19
C ARG A 17 4.22 1.81 20.11
N ASP A 18 3.81 2.75 19.26
CA ASP A 18 2.41 3.11 19.06
C ASP A 18 1.64 1.92 18.47
N LEU A 19 2.18 1.27 17.45
CA LEU A 19 1.58 0.10 16.83
C LEU A 19 1.45 -1.09 17.80
N LEU A 20 2.46 -1.33 18.63
CA LEU A 20 2.44 -2.38 19.67
C LEU A 20 1.45 -2.06 20.80
N ARG A 21 1.21 -0.78 21.10
CA ARG A 21 0.24 -0.35 22.13
C ARG A 21 -1.20 -0.31 21.61
N THR A 22 -1.40 -0.26 20.30
CA THR A 22 -2.71 -0.27 19.66
C THR A 22 -2.88 -1.52 18.78
N PRO A 23 -2.99 -2.72 19.38
CA PRO A 23 -3.04 -3.99 18.64
C PRO A 23 -4.22 -4.04 17.67
N MET A 24 -5.34 -3.38 17.99
CA MET A 24 -6.50 -3.32 17.09
C MET A 24 -6.16 -2.73 15.72
N THR A 25 -5.30 -1.72 15.65
CA THR A 25 -4.87 -1.14 14.37
C THR A 25 -4.04 -2.13 13.56
N THR A 26 -3.12 -2.83 14.21
CA THR A 26 -2.29 -3.86 13.57
C THR A 26 -3.14 -5.03 13.09
N ILE A 27 -4.07 -5.49 13.94
CA ILE A 27 -5.02 -6.56 13.60
C ILE A 27 -5.87 -6.15 12.40
N SER A 28 -6.43 -4.93 12.39
CA SER A 28 -7.27 -4.47 11.27
C SER A 28 -6.50 -4.38 9.94
N MET A 29 -5.21 -4.04 9.95
CA MET A 29 -4.36 -4.06 8.76
C MET A 29 -4.15 -5.48 8.24
N ALA A 30 -3.81 -6.43 9.14
CA ALA A 30 -3.59 -7.83 8.78
C ALA A 30 -4.90 -8.55 8.41
N THR A 31 -6.05 -8.11 8.91
CA THR A 31 -7.35 -8.77 8.68
C THR A 31 -7.68 -8.84 7.19
N VAL A 32 -7.42 -7.79 6.43
CA VAL A 32 -7.69 -7.78 4.98
C VAL A 32 -6.89 -8.88 4.29
N PHE A 33 -5.59 -8.96 4.55
CA PHE A 33 -4.73 -10.00 4.01
C PHE A 33 -5.22 -11.40 4.41
N VAL A 34 -5.47 -11.62 5.71
CA VAL A 34 -5.92 -12.93 6.23
C VAL A 34 -7.25 -13.34 5.65
N VAL A 35 -8.22 -12.42 5.51
CA VAL A 35 -9.53 -12.70 4.93
C VAL A 35 -9.40 -13.08 3.45
N PHE A 36 -8.63 -12.31 2.65
CA PHE A 36 -8.42 -12.65 1.25
C PHE A 36 -7.70 -13.99 1.09
N LEU A 37 -6.66 -14.24 1.87
CA LEU A 37 -5.96 -15.53 1.86
C LEU A 37 -6.89 -16.67 2.25
N ALA A 38 -7.71 -16.49 3.29
CA ALA A 38 -8.66 -17.51 3.72
C ALA A 38 -9.72 -17.80 2.66
N ILE A 39 -10.23 -16.77 1.98
CA ILE A 39 -11.18 -16.93 0.86
C ILE A 39 -10.53 -17.77 -0.25
N GLN A 40 -9.31 -17.44 -0.65
CA GLN A 40 -8.62 -18.17 -1.72
C GLN A 40 -8.32 -19.63 -1.32
N LEU A 41 -7.91 -19.87 -0.09
CA LEU A 41 -7.71 -21.23 0.42
C LEU A 41 -9.02 -22.03 0.44
N LEU A 42 -10.14 -21.39 0.83
CA LEU A 42 -11.45 -22.04 0.84
C LEU A 42 -11.96 -22.33 -0.58
N LEU A 43 -11.75 -21.41 -1.53
CA LEU A 43 -12.10 -21.62 -2.95
C LEU A 43 -11.29 -22.77 -3.54
N GLN A 44 -9.99 -22.80 -3.32
CA GLN A 44 -9.11 -23.88 -3.77
C GLN A 44 -9.56 -25.23 -3.18
N TRP A 45 -9.80 -25.28 -1.86
CA TRP A 45 -10.30 -26.49 -1.20
C TRP A 45 -11.65 -26.95 -1.77
N SER A 46 -12.55 -26.01 -2.08
CA SER A 46 -13.85 -26.31 -2.70
C SER A 46 -13.69 -26.96 -4.07
N VAL A 47 -12.79 -26.45 -4.91
CA VAL A 47 -12.49 -27.01 -6.23
C VAL A 47 -11.90 -28.42 -6.11
N GLU A 48 -10.90 -28.59 -5.28
CA GLU A 48 -10.25 -29.89 -5.02
C GLU A 48 -11.26 -30.93 -4.48
N SER A 49 -12.15 -30.53 -3.56
CA SER A 49 -13.18 -31.42 -2.99
C SER A 49 -14.21 -31.91 -3.99
N GLN A 50 -14.41 -31.17 -5.09
CA GLN A 50 -15.30 -31.53 -6.21
C GLN A 50 -14.56 -32.29 -7.32
N GLY A 51 -13.30 -32.65 -7.12
CA GLY A 51 -12.47 -33.35 -8.10
C GLY A 51 -11.96 -32.45 -9.24
N GLY A 52 -12.01 -31.14 -9.07
CA GLY A 52 -11.42 -30.19 -10.00
C GLY A 52 -9.89 -30.16 -9.86
N ASP A 53 -9.20 -30.03 -10.98
CA ASP A 53 -7.72 -29.96 -11.06
C ASP A 53 -7.24 -28.54 -11.42
N VAL A 54 -8.05 -27.54 -11.08
CA VAL A 54 -7.72 -26.13 -11.36
C VAL A 54 -7.01 -25.53 -10.16
N ASP A 55 -5.82 -24.99 -10.40
CA ASP A 55 -5.07 -24.25 -9.37
C ASP A 55 -5.44 -22.76 -9.39
N LEU A 56 -6.47 -22.42 -8.61
CA LEU A 56 -6.89 -21.04 -8.41
C LEU A 56 -5.91 -20.27 -7.52
N LEU A 57 -5.27 -20.97 -6.58
CA LEU A 57 -4.43 -20.33 -5.58
C LEU A 57 -3.15 -19.77 -6.19
N GLY A 58 -2.52 -20.52 -7.12
CA GLY A 58 -1.28 -20.08 -7.79
C GLY A 58 -1.47 -18.76 -8.52
N ALA A 59 -2.54 -18.65 -9.31
CA ALA A 59 -2.86 -17.44 -10.06
C ALA A 59 -3.14 -16.23 -9.14
N ASP A 60 -3.81 -16.45 -7.99
CA ASP A 60 -4.33 -15.37 -7.16
C ASP A 60 -3.42 -14.96 -6.00
N LEU A 61 -2.36 -15.71 -5.68
CA LEU A 61 -1.42 -15.35 -4.59
C LEU A 61 -0.80 -13.96 -4.76
N GLY A 62 -0.53 -13.55 -5.99
CA GLY A 62 -0.04 -12.21 -6.31
C GLY A 62 -1.03 -11.11 -5.91
N ILE A 63 -2.32 -11.34 -6.17
CA ILE A 63 -3.41 -10.43 -5.83
C ILE A 63 -3.64 -10.38 -4.32
N VAL A 64 -3.63 -11.53 -3.65
CA VAL A 64 -3.73 -11.61 -2.17
C VAL A 64 -2.61 -10.78 -1.52
N PHE A 65 -1.38 -10.95 -1.98
CA PHE A 65 -0.24 -10.19 -1.48
C PHE A 65 -0.40 -8.68 -1.74
N MET A 66 -0.80 -8.31 -2.95
CA MET A 66 -1.06 -6.91 -3.31
C MET A 66 -2.19 -6.31 -2.45
N ALA A 67 -3.27 -7.06 -2.17
CA ALA A 67 -4.37 -6.62 -1.33
C ALA A 67 -3.92 -6.34 0.11
N GLY A 68 -3.09 -7.21 0.69
CA GLY A 68 -2.46 -7.00 1.99
C GLY A 68 -1.59 -5.73 2.00
N CYS A 69 -0.70 -5.61 1.02
CA CYS A 69 0.13 -4.40 0.85
C CYS A 69 -0.72 -3.13 0.73
N CYS A 70 -1.86 -3.16 0.01
CA CYS A 70 -2.79 -2.03 -0.09
C CYS A 70 -3.37 -1.66 1.28
N ALA A 71 -3.82 -2.63 2.08
CA ALA A 71 -4.36 -2.37 3.39
C ALA A 71 -3.32 -1.73 4.33
N VAL A 72 -2.11 -2.28 4.37
CA VAL A 72 -1.01 -1.76 5.20
C VAL A 72 -0.54 -0.38 4.71
N ALA A 73 -0.36 -0.20 3.41
CA ALA A 73 0.13 1.05 2.85
C ALA A 73 -0.95 2.13 2.84
N LEU A 74 -2.09 1.90 2.18
CA LEU A 74 -3.10 2.94 1.97
C LEU A 74 -3.82 3.30 3.27
N VAL A 75 -4.36 2.33 3.99
CA VAL A 75 -5.09 2.60 5.24
C VAL A 75 -4.10 2.78 6.39
N GLY A 76 -3.21 1.83 6.58
CA GLY A 76 -2.29 1.78 7.71
C GLY A 76 -1.29 2.92 7.78
N THR A 77 -0.98 3.61 6.67
CA THR A 77 -0.05 4.74 6.66
C THR A 77 -0.77 6.07 6.57
N SER A 78 -1.78 6.20 5.71
CA SER A 78 -2.43 7.49 5.48
C SER A 78 -3.29 7.92 6.67
N VAL A 79 -4.08 7.01 7.24
CA VAL A 79 -5.02 7.34 8.31
C VAL A 79 -4.34 7.84 9.58
N PRO A 80 -3.31 7.17 10.15
CA PRO A 80 -2.61 7.67 11.32
C PRO A 80 -1.98 9.04 11.09
N LEU A 81 -1.40 9.28 9.91
CA LEU A 81 -0.76 10.56 9.59
C LEU A 81 -1.78 11.70 9.52
N VAL A 82 -2.96 11.45 8.93
CA VAL A 82 -4.05 12.42 8.89
C VAL A 82 -4.63 12.64 10.29
N ALA A 83 -4.79 11.58 11.09
CA ALA A 83 -5.24 11.70 12.49
C ALA A 83 -4.28 12.52 13.36
N MET A 84 -2.96 12.37 13.20
CA MET A 84 -1.97 13.20 13.88
C MET A 84 -2.09 14.67 13.47
N ARG A 85 -2.40 14.95 12.20
CA ARG A 85 -2.65 16.31 11.72
C ARG A 85 -3.94 16.88 12.30
N GLU A 86 -5.01 16.13 12.30
CA GLU A 86 -6.33 16.52 12.82
C GLU A 86 -6.27 16.87 14.32
N ARG A 87 -5.57 16.05 15.09
CA ARG A 87 -5.33 16.27 16.53
C ARG A 87 -4.34 17.40 16.83
N GLY A 88 -3.70 17.98 15.80
CA GLY A 88 -2.71 19.04 15.96
C GLY A 88 -1.33 18.58 16.44
N THR A 89 -1.10 17.27 16.58
CA THR A 89 0.20 16.71 17.02
C THR A 89 1.34 17.10 16.08
N LEU A 90 1.04 17.22 14.77
CA LEU A 90 2.04 17.65 13.78
C LEU A 90 2.55 19.08 14.00
N ARG A 91 1.77 19.94 14.68
CA ARG A 91 2.22 21.31 15.01
C ARG A 91 3.35 21.29 16.06
N ALA A 92 3.27 20.37 17.03
CA ALA A 92 4.34 20.20 17.99
C ALA A 92 5.65 19.76 17.32
N PHE A 93 5.55 18.95 16.26
CA PHE A 93 6.73 18.58 15.47
C PHE A 93 7.25 19.72 14.58
N ALA A 94 6.39 20.67 14.19
CA ALA A 94 6.80 21.85 13.41
C ALA A 94 7.72 22.81 14.19
N THR A 95 7.70 22.79 15.52
CA THR A 95 8.57 23.61 16.37
C THR A 95 10.00 23.07 16.46
N VAL A 96 10.21 21.80 16.05
CA VAL A 96 11.53 21.17 16.05
C VAL A 96 12.08 21.20 14.63
N PRO A 97 13.38 21.55 14.43
CA PRO A 97 14.00 21.54 13.09
C PRO A 97 14.17 20.12 12.60
N MET A 98 13.08 19.54 12.05
CA MET A 98 13.00 18.16 11.62
C MET A 98 12.80 18.07 10.09
N PRO A 99 13.67 17.34 9.36
CA PRO A 99 13.47 17.10 7.93
C PRO A 99 12.17 16.33 7.67
N ARG A 100 11.31 16.85 6.79
CA ARG A 100 10.03 16.22 6.41
C ARG A 100 10.20 14.77 5.93
N SER A 101 11.26 14.53 5.14
CA SER A 101 11.59 13.19 4.65
C SER A 101 11.95 12.21 5.78
N ALA A 102 12.71 12.64 6.78
CA ALA A 102 13.07 11.80 7.92
C ALA A 102 11.84 11.41 8.75
N PHE A 103 10.90 12.34 8.92
CA PHE A 103 9.63 12.07 9.59
C PHE A 103 8.76 11.07 8.81
N LEU A 104 8.49 11.35 7.54
CA LEU A 104 7.64 10.49 6.70
C LEU A 104 8.22 9.08 6.55
N LEU A 105 9.51 8.99 6.24
CA LEU A 105 10.18 7.69 6.11
C LEU A 105 10.32 6.97 7.45
N GLY A 106 10.47 7.68 8.56
CA GLY A 106 10.52 7.10 9.90
C GLY A 106 9.21 6.40 10.33
N MET A 107 8.10 6.70 9.68
CA MET A 107 6.83 6.01 9.94
C MET A 107 6.72 4.64 9.23
N LEU A 108 7.57 4.35 8.25
CA LEU A 108 7.44 3.16 7.39
C LEU A 108 8.00 1.85 7.99
N PRO A 109 9.08 1.81 8.77
CA PRO A 109 9.77 0.55 9.11
C PRO A 109 8.88 -0.54 9.69
N VAL A 110 7.95 -0.17 10.57
CA VAL A 110 7.04 -1.15 11.19
C VAL A 110 6.03 -1.70 10.18
N ARG A 111 5.55 -0.85 9.27
CA ARG A 111 4.63 -1.24 8.21
C ARG A 111 5.32 -2.12 7.18
N VAL A 112 6.57 -1.81 6.87
CA VAL A 112 7.43 -2.68 6.04
C VAL A 112 7.61 -4.04 6.71
N ALA A 113 7.78 -4.10 8.03
CA ALA A 113 7.87 -5.37 8.75
C ALA A 113 6.58 -6.20 8.64
N ILE A 114 5.39 -5.57 8.63
CA ILE A 114 4.12 -6.27 8.40
C ILE A 114 4.07 -6.81 6.96
N VAL A 115 4.42 -6.01 5.96
CA VAL A 115 4.47 -6.44 4.56
C VAL A 115 5.45 -7.59 4.36
N LEU A 116 6.61 -7.57 5.05
CA LEU A 116 7.55 -8.68 5.02
C LEU A 116 6.98 -9.96 5.66
N LEU A 117 6.18 -9.81 6.71
CA LEU A 117 5.47 -10.94 7.32
C LEU A 117 4.41 -11.50 6.35
N GLU A 118 3.62 -10.65 5.70
CA GLU A 118 2.66 -11.07 4.67
C GLU A 118 3.36 -11.79 3.52
N MET A 119 4.50 -11.26 3.05
CA MET A 119 5.33 -11.89 2.03
C MET A 119 5.82 -13.28 2.50
N ALA A 120 6.27 -13.41 3.73
CA ALA A 120 6.71 -14.70 4.28
C ALA A 120 5.56 -15.71 4.32
N VAL A 121 4.35 -15.29 4.70
CA VAL A 121 3.16 -16.16 4.68
C VAL A 121 2.82 -16.62 3.26
N VAL A 122 2.82 -15.71 2.28
CA VAL A 122 2.59 -16.05 0.87
C VAL A 122 3.63 -17.06 0.38
N LEU A 123 4.91 -16.86 0.69
CA LEU A 123 5.96 -17.79 0.30
C LEU A 123 5.82 -19.17 0.98
N VAL A 124 5.38 -19.22 2.23
CA VAL A 124 5.09 -20.49 2.92
C VAL A 124 3.94 -21.21 2.23
N VAL A 125 2.86 -20.51 1.88
CA VAL A 125 1.71 -21.09 1.19
C VAL A 125 2.12 -21.56 -0.22
N ALA A 126 2.83 -20.74 -0.97
CA ALA A 126 3.34 -21.10 -2.30
C ALA A 126 4.27 -22.32 -2.24
N GLY A 127 5.16 -22.38 -1.24
CA GLY A 127 6.04 -23.53 -1.03
C GLY A 127 5.31 -24.81 -0.67
N ALA A 128 4.29 -24.72 0.19
CA ALA A 128 3.47 -25.86 0.56
C ALA A 128 2.67 -26.45 -0.62
N ARG A 129 2.46 -25.65 -1.66
CA ARG A 129 1.75 -26.05 -2.90
C ARG A 129 2.68 -26.38 -4.06
N GLY A 130 4.00 -26.35 -3.87
CA GLY A 130 4.97 -26.67 -4.92
C GLY A 130 5.24 -25.56 -5.94
N HIS A 131 4.68 -24.35 -5.76
CA HIS A 131 4.89 -23.21 -6.67
C HIS A 131 6.30 -22.60 -6.58
N LEU A 132 7.10 -22.96 -5.58
CA LEU A 132 8.47 -22.44 -5.44
C LEU A 132 9.50 -23.21 -6.25
N ASP A 133 9.15 -24.33 -6.86
CA ASP A 133 10.07 -25.14 -7.66
C ASP A 133 10.39 -24.40 -8.97
N GLY A 134 11.58 -23.75 -8.99
CA GLY A 134 12.01 -22.91 -10.09
C GLY A 134 11.49 -21.45 -10.07
N ALA A 135 10.70 -21.07 -9.06
CA ALA A 135 10.23 -19.70 -8.94
C ALA A 135 11.38 -18.72 -8.71
N PRO A 136 11.40 -17.58 -9.40
CA PRO A 136 12.43 -16.58 -9.24
C PRO A 136 12.23 -15.74 -7.99
N LEU A 137 12.48 -16.33 -6.80
CA LEU A 137 12.27 -15.68 -5.49
C LEU A 137 12.92 -14.30 -5.38
N ALA A 138 14.12 -14.13 -5.99
CA ALA A 138 14.79 -12.83 -6.01
C ALA A 138 13.99 -11.80 -6.84
N ARG A 139 13.35 -12.26 -7.93
CA ARG A 139 12.49 -11.42 -8.76
C ARG A 139 11.22 -11.05 -8.03
N PHE A 140 10.57 -12.00 -7.36
CA PHE A 140 9.42 -11.74 -6.50
C PHE A 140 9.74 -10.74 -5.38
N ALA A 141 10.88 -10.90 -4.68
CA ALA A 141 11.31 -9.96 -3.65
C ALA A 141 11.53 -8.53 -4.22
N ALA A 142 12.07 -8.42 -5.43
CA ALA A 142 12.19 -7.14 -6.12
C ALA A 142 10.82 -6.54 -6.47
N THR A 143 9.92 -7.35 -7.05
CA THR A 143 8.51 -6.96 -7.33
C THR A 143 7.81 -6.48 -6.06
N ALA A 144 7.89 -7.24 -4.97
CA ALA A 144 7.32 -6.91 -3.68
C ALA A 144 7.86 -5.58 -3.12
N THR A 145 9.18 -5.37 -3.23
CA THR A 145 9.83 -4.15 -2.75
C THR A 145 9.39 -2.93 -3.54
N ILE A 146 9.39 -3.02 -4.88
CA ILE A 146 9.03 -1.91 -5.77
C ILE A 146 7.53 -1.60 -5.64
N GLY A 147 6.68 -2.63 -5.63
CA GLY A 147 5.23 -2.49 -5.48
C GLY A 147 4.85 -1.89 -4.13
N ALA A 148 5.39 -2.41 -3.03
CA ALA A 148 5.17 -1.84 -1.71
C ALA A 148 5.66 -0.39 -1.61
N ALA A 149 6.85 -0.07 -2.14
CA ALA A 149 7.37 1.30 -2.17
C ALA A 149 6.43 2.24 -2.93
N MET A 150 5.87 1.80 -4.05
CA MET A 150 4.87 2.55 -4.82
C MET A 150 3.61 2.82 -3.98
N LEU A 151 3.06 1.80 -3.34
CA LEU A 151 1.84 1.94 -2.52
C LEU A 151 2.08 2.86 -1.31
N PHE A 152 3.21 2.74 -0.63
CA PHE A 152 3.58 3.65 0.45
C PHE A 152 3.75 5.09 -0.03
N ALA A 153 4.34 5.30 -1.20
CA ALA A 153 4.48 6.63 -1.79
C ALA A 153 3.11 7.26 -2.10
N VAL A 154 2.18 6.49 -2.65
CA VAL A 154 0.80 6.93 -2.91
C VAL A 154 0.08 7.22 -1.59
N ALA A 155 0.22 6.37 -0.58
CA ALA A 155 -0.36 6.59 0.75
C ALA A 155 0.14 7.89 1.40
N LEU A 156 1.43 8.17 1.33
CA LEU A 156 2.02 9.41 1.82
C LEU A 156 1.53 10.64 1.03
N LEU A 157 1.33 10.49 -0.28
CA LEU A 157 0.75 11.55 -1.12
C LEU A 157 -0.68 11.87 -0.71
N VAL A 158 -1.53 10.84 -0.51
CA VAL A 158 -2.90 11.01 -0.01
C VAL A 158 -2.90 11.66 1.37
N ALA A 159 -2.09 11.14 2.29
CA ALA A 159 -1.96 11.68 3.63
C ALA A 159 -1.48 13.13 3.66
N SER A 160 -0.68 13.56 2.67
CA SER A 160 -0.22 14.94 2.57
C SER A 160 -1.36 15.95 2.36
N ARG A 161 -2.52 15.52 1.88
CA ARG A 161 -3.71 16.34 1.58
C ARG A 161 -4.91 16.05 2.47
N GLY A 162 -4.94 14.90 3.16
CA GLY A 162 -6.04 14.48 4.02
C GLY A 162 -6.33 15.49 5.12
N ARG A 163 -7.61 15.78 5.37
CA ARG A 163 -8.09 16.73 6.39
C ARG A 163 -8.83 16.04 7.53
N SER A 164 -9.51 14.92 7.25
CA SER A 164 -10.23 14.10 8.22
C SER A 164 -9.72 12.67 8.16
N ALA A 165 -9.42 12.10 9.32
CA ALA A 165 -8.95 10.72 9.45
C ALA A 165 -10.04 9.74 9.04
N GLU A 166 -11.29 10.00 9.44
CA GLU A 166 -12.44 9.16 9.10
C GLU A 166 -12.71 9.14 7.60
N ALA A 167 -12.78 10.31 6.95
CA ALA A 167 -12.96 10.38 5.50
C ALA A 167 -11.80 9.73 4.74
N THR A 168 -10.57 9.86 5.24
CA THR A 168 -9.39 9.19 4.65
C THR A 168 -9.51 7.68 4.80
N GLN A 169 -9.94 7.19 5.97
CA GLN A 169 -10.12 5.76 6.21
C GLN A 169 -11.16 5.15 5.27
N GLN A 170 -12.34 5.77 5.19
CA GLN A 170 -13.41 5.29 4.30
C GLN A 170 -12.99 5.32 2.83
N SER A 171 -12.38 6.43 2.39
CA SER A 171 -11.92 6.56 1.01
C SER A 171 -10.83 5.55 0.67
N MET A 172 -9.84 5.35 1.56
CA MET A 172 -8.74 4.42 1.29
C MET A 172 -9.18 2.96 1.38
N ALA A 173 -10.12 2.63 2.26
CA ALA A 173 -10.74 1.31 2.30
C ALA A 173 -11.50 1.02 1.00
N MET A 174 -12.31 1.97 0.51
CA MET A 174 -13.02 1.83 -0.75
C MET A 174 -12.05 1.70 -1.93
N VAL A 175 -11.02 2.54 -1.99
CA VAL A 175 -9.98 2.47 -3.03
C VAL A 175 -9.27 1.13 -2.99
N SER A 176 -8.94 0.59 -1.81
CA SER A 176 -8.29 -0.73 -1.68
C SER A 176 -9.18 -1.85 -2.25
N ILE A 177 -10.47 -1.82 -1.94
CA ILE A 177 -11.44 -2.79 -2.49
C ILE A 177 -11.52 -2.67 -4.03
N LEU A 178 -11.72 -1.45 -4.54
CA LEU A 178 -11.81 -1.20 -5.99
C LEU A 178 -10.55 -1.64 -6.72
N VAL A 179 -9.38 -1.41 -6.12
CA VAL A 179 -8.09 -1.81 -6.68
C VAL A 179 -7.96 -3.33 -6.77
N VAL A 180 -8.39 -4.07 -5.74
CA VAL A 180 -8.38 -5.54 -5.76
C VAL A 180 -9.30 -6.08 -6.86
N PHE A 181 -10.52 -5.55 -6.96
CA PHE A 181 -11.43 -5.91 -8.04
C PHE A 181 -10.85 -5.59 -9.42
N ALA A 182 -10.26 -4.40 -9.57
CA ALA A 182 -9.68 -3.96 -10.83
C ALA A 182 -8.37 -4.68 -11.22
N SER A 183 -7.76 -5.42 -10.31
CA SER A 183 -6.55 -6.20 -10.58
C SER A 183 -6.81 -7.62 -11.10
N GLY A 184 -8.06 -7.95 -11.45
CA GLY A 184 -8.42 -9.21 -12.12
C GLY A 184 -8.69 -10.40 -11.19
N GLY A 185 -8.51 -10.26 -9.86
CA GLY A 185 -8.60 -11.37 -8.92
C GLY A 185 -10.00 -11.92 -8.62
N LEU A 186 -11.04 -11.34 -9.16
CA LEU A 186 -12.42 -11.74 -8.89
C LEU A 186 -13.26 -11.91 -10.15
N VAL A 187 -12.79 -11.43 -11.29
CA VAL A 187 -13.54 -11.46 -12.54
C VAL A 187 -12.61 -11.93 -13.66
N PRO A 188 -12.87 -13.07 -14.29
CA PRO A 188 -12.10 -13.55 -15.43
C PRO A 188 -12.11 -12.53 -16.57
N ASP A 189 -10.96 -12.30 -17.20
CA ASP A 189 -10.79 -11.33 -18.29
C ASP A 189 -11.73 -11.60 -19.49
N GLU A 190 -12.15 -12.87 -19.69
CA GLU A 190 -13.00 -13.30 -20.79
C GLU A 190 -14.42 -12.72 -20.75
N ILE A 191 -14.91 -12.39 -19.54
CA ILE A 191 -16.27 -11.82 -19.38
C ILE A 191 -16.27 -10.30 -19.24
N VAL A 192 -15.08 -9.70 -19.18
CA VAL A 192 -14.91 -8.24 -19.05
C VAL A 192 -14.80 -7.59 -20.42
N PRO A 193 -15.54 -6.51 -20.71
CA PRO A 193 -15.40 -5.78 -21.97
C PRO A 193 -13.96 -5.26 -22.17
N GLY A 194 -13.43 -5.33 -23.39
CA GLY A 194 -12.04 -4.99 -23.70
C GLY A 194 -11.59 -3.58 -23.26
N TRP A 195 -12.50 -2.59 -23.28
CA TRP A 195 -12.21 -1.26 -22.77
C TRP A 195 -11.97 -1.25 -21.25
N ALA A 196 -12.68 -2.10 -20.51
CA ALA A 196 -12.52 -2.22 -19.06
C ALA A 196 -11.20 -2.93 -18.72
N VAL A 197 -10.85 -4.00 -19.44
CA VAL A 197 -9.52 -4.64 -19.32
C VAL A 197 -8.41 -3.64 -19.57
N ALA A 198 -8.52 -2.81 -20.61
CA ALA A 198 -7.54 -1.76 -20.90
C ALA A 198 -7.46 -0.73 -19.75
N ALA A 199 -8.58 -0.35 -19.15
CA ALA A 199 -8.60 0.54 -17.99
C ALA A 199 -7.97 -0.10 -16.74
N MET A 200 -8.24 -1.39 -16.49
CA MET A 200 -7.63 -2.16 -15.41
C MET A 200 -6.10 -2.24 -15.58
N ARG A 201 -5.64 -2.55 -16.80
CA ARG A 201 -4.20 -2.60 -17.13
C ARG A 201 -3.49 -1.25 -17.07
N ALA A 202 -4.22 -0.14 -17.06
CA ALA A 202 -3.64 1.19 -16.85
C ALA A 202 -3.34 1.48 -15.35
N LEU A 203 -3.86 0.68 -14.42
CA LEU A 203 -3.67 0.88 -12.99
C LEU A 203 -2.30 0.35 -12.54
N PRO A 204 -1.49 1.15 -11.82
CA PRO A 204 -0.20 0.70 -11.31
C PRO A 204 -0.28 -0.49 -10.35
N THR A 205 -1.42 -0.66 -9.70
CA THR A 205 -1.71 -1.79 -8.79
C THR A 205 -1.89 -3.10 -9.55
N THR A 206 -2.49 -3.05 -10.74
CA THR A 206 -2.57 -4.20 -11.66
C THR A 206 -1.17 -4.62 -12.11
N TRP A 207 -0.25 -3.68 -12.37
CA TRP A 207 1.14 -3.99 -12.68
C TRP A 207 1.83 -4.76 -11.54
N PHE A 208 1.51 -4.39 -10.30
CA PHE A 208 2.05 -5.08 -9.13
C PHE A 208 1.49 -6.50 -9.01
N ALA A 209 0.17 -6.67 -9.12
CA ALA A 209 -0.48 -7.98 -9.05
C ALA A 209 0.01 -8.93 -10.14
N GLU A 210 0.05 -8.46 -11.39
CA GLU A 210 0.52 -9.21 -12.56
C GLU A 210 1.99 -9.62 -12.43
N ALA A 211 2.87 -8.68 -12.01
CA ALA A 211 4.28 -9.01 -11.81
C ALA A 211 4.47 -10.03 -10.68
N ALA A 212 3.68 -9.93 -9.60
CA ALA A 212 3.74 -10.88 -8.49
C ALA A 212 3.20 -12.26 -8.89
N ALA A 213 2.10 -12.33 -9.66
CA ALA A 213 1.57 -13.59 -10.20
C ALA A 213 2.56 -14.26 -11.15
N ALA A 214 3.18 -13.49 -12.06
CA ALA A 214 4.20 -13.99 -12.97
C ALA A 214 5.44 -14.54 -12.24
N ASP A 215 5.76 -14.02 -11.05
CA ASP A 215 6.88 -14.47 -10.24
C ASP A 215 6.55 -15.71 -9.40
N LEU A 216 5.29 -15.89 -8.99
CA LEU A 216 4.85 -17.00 -8.13
C LEU A 216 4.25 -18.16 -8.92
N ALA A 217 3.36 -17.89 -9.87
CA ALA A 217 2.66 -18.91 -10.64
C ALA A 217 3.33 -19.22 -11.99
N GLY A 218 4.23 -18.33 -12.45
CA GLY A 218 4.85 -18.45 -13.77
C GLY A 218 3.94 -18.00 -14.92
N ASP A 219 2.79 -17.43 -14.61
CA ASP A 219 1.85 -16.93 -15.61
C ASP A 219 2.44 -15.75 -16.40
N PRO A 220 2.22 -15.69 -17.72
CA PRO A 220 2.75 -14.59 -18.50
C PRO A 220 2.00 -13.30 -18.19
N ALA A 221 2.70 -12.32 -17.60
CA ALA A 221 2.16 -10.98 -17.41
C ALA A 221 1.86 -10.31 -18.78
N PHE A 222 0.88 -9.39 -18.81
CA PHE A 222 0.52 -8.68 -20.06
C PHE A 222 1.67 -7.83 -20.63
N ALA A 223 2.70 -7.55 -19.86
CA ALA A 223 3.91 -6.85 -20.29
C ALA A 223 5.15 -7.44 -19.58
N PRO A 224 6.36 -7.25 -20.13
CA PRO A 224 7.58 -7.71 -19.47
C PRO A 224 7.73 -7.15 -18.06
N VAL A 225 8.01 -8.00 -17.07
CA VAL A 225 8.11 -7.61 -15.64
C VAL A 225 9.03 -6.39 -15.41
N PRO A 226 10.20 -6.24 -16.07
CA PRO A 226 11.00 -5.03 -15.92
C PRO A 226 10.31 -3.74 -16.35
N VAL A 227 9.41 -3.80 -17.33
CA VAL A 227 8.60 -2.63 -17.76
C VAL A 227 7.59 -2.26 -16.68
N LEU A 228 6.95 -3.25 -16.08
CA LEU A 228 6.04 -3.05 -14.95
C LEU A 228 6.78 -2.43 -13.76
N TRP A 229 7.98 -2.90 -13.44
CA TRP A 229 8.84 -2.31 -12.40
C TRP A 229 9.20 -0.86 -12.68
N ALA A 230 9.58 -0.54 -13.92
CA ALA A 230 9.90 0.84 -14.31
C ALA A 230 8.69 1.76 -14.13
N GLY A 231 7.50 1.32 -14.53
CA GLY A 231 6.25 2.04 -14.32
C GLY A 231 5.94 2.26 -12.83
N MET A 232 5.98 1.20 -12.02
CA MET A 232 5.79 1.30 -10.57
C MET A 232 6.81 2.22 -9.90
N ALA A 233 8.08 2.12 -10.27
CA ALA A 233 9.14 2.97 -9.74
C ALA A 233 8.93 4.45 -10.13
N LEU A 234 8.49 4.73 -11.35
CA LEU A 234 8.15 6.09 -11.78
C LEU A 234 7.01 6.67 -10.95
N VAL A 235 5.94 5.91 -10.72
CA VAL A 235 4.82 6.31 -9.86
C VAL A 235 5.30 6.55 -8.43
N ALA A 236 6.12 5.65 -7.88
CA ALA A 236 6.69 5.80 -6.54
C ALA A 236 7.51 7.08 -6.38
N VAL A 237 8.38 7.38 -7.35
CA VAL A 237 9.20 8.61 -7.33
C VAL A 237 8.33 9.85 -7.47
N ALA A 238 7.40 9.88 -8.41
CA ALA A 238 6.51 11.00 -8.63
C ALA A 238 5.61 11.28 -7.40
N ALA A 239 5.03 10.23 -6.81
CA ALA A 239 4.20 10.33 -5.61
C ALA A 239 5.02 10.81 -4.40
N SER A 240 6.21 10.22 -4.18
CA SER A 240 7.10 10.60 -3.07
C SER A 240 7.58 12.05 -3.19
N ALA A 241 8.03 12.47 -4.37
CA ALA A 241 8.47 13.85 -4.62
C ALA A 241 7.34 14.84 -4.39
N THR A 242 6.12 14.51 -4.84
CA THR A 242 4.93 15.34 -4.65
C THR A 242 4.51 15.36 -3.19
N ALA A 243 4.54 14.23 -2.49
CA ALA A 243 4.21 14.13 -1.08
C ALA A 243 5.14 15.04 -0.24
N VAL A 244 6.46 14.93 -0.43
CA VAL A 244 7.44 15.73 0.32
C VAL A 244 7.29 17.23 0.04
N ARG A 245 7.08 17.61 -1.21
CA ARG A 245 6.90 19.01 -1.62
C ARG A 245 5.61 19.62 -1.06
N ARG A 246 4.54 18.84 -1.00
CA ARG A 246 3.20 19.31 -0.61
C ARG A 246 2.85 19.01 0.84
N PHE A 247 3.74 18.35 1.58
CA PHE A 247 3.53 18.05 2.99
C PHE A 247 3.47 19.33 3.80
N ASP A 248 2.33 19.55 4.44
CA ASP A 248 2.09 20.71 5.32
C ASP A 248 1.93 20.24 6.76
N TRP A 249 2.65 20.88 7.68
CA TRP A 249 2.57 20.60 9.11
C TRP A 249 1.28 21.12 9.73
N ASP A 250 0.66 22.16 9.13
CA ASP A 250 -0.53 22.84 9.66
C ASP A 250 -1.64 23.00 8.61
N SER A 251 -2.74 22.28 8.80
CA SER A 251 -3.91 22.41 7.94
C SER A 251 -4.76 23.67 8.20
N ARG A 252 -4.62 24.31 9.37
CA ARG A 252 -5.45 25.48 9.76
C ARG A 252 -4.87 26.84 9.33
N GLY A 253 -3.59 26.90 8.96
CA GLY A 253 -2.95 28.13 8.54
C GLY A 253 -3.51 28.75 7.24
N ARG A 254 -4.09 27.92 6.36
CA ARG A 254 -4.72 28.41 5.11
C ARG A 254 -6.14 28.92 5.29
N ALA A 255 -6.85 28.49 6.32
CA ALA A 255 -8.22 28.95 6.58
C ALA A 255 -8.28 30.32 7.26
N ARG A 256 -7.11 30.85 7.70
CA ARG A 256 -7.02 32.08 8.49
C ARG A 256 -6.28 33.22 7.77
N ARG A 257 -6.27 33.26 6.46
CA ARG A 257 -6.06 34.55 5.77
C ARG A 257 -7.42 35.22 5.67
N PRO A 258 -7.80 36.13 6.60
CA PRO A 258 -8.94 36.97 6.41
C PRO A 258 -8.63 37.83 5.15
N ASN A 259 -9.64 38.01 4.36
CA ASN A 259 -9.63 38.86 3.19
C ASN A 259 -9.16 40.27 3.63
N GLU A 260 -7.87 40.57 3.51
CA GLU A 260 -7.33 41.94 3.78
C GLU A 260 -7.90 43.01 2.82
N ARG A 261 -8.80 42.59 1.92
CA ARG A 261 -9.47 43.49 0.98
C ARG A 261 -10.68 44.24 1.58
N GLU A 262 -11.12 43.88 2.80
CA GLU A 262 -12.31 44.49 3.41
C GLU A 262 -11.98 45.67 4.35
N LYS A 263 -10.69 45.99 4.55
CA LYS A 263 -10.27 47.09 5.40
C LYS A 263 -9.88 48.37 4.66
N THR A 264 -10.14 48.46 3.34
CA THR A 264 -9.77 49.66 2.57
C THR A 264 -10.99 50.53 2.19
N HIS A 265 -12.18 50.21 2.72
CA HIS A 265 -13.40 50.99 2.51
C HIS A 265 -14.18 51.20 3.83
N ALA A 266 -13.49 51.71 4.85
CA ALA A 266 -14.14 52.30 6.02
C ALA A 266 -13.40 53.58 6.42
#